data_07b426da9bc6fe9ab23f6d76ce49aef9
#
_entry.id   07b426da9bc6fe9ab23f6d76ce49aef9
#
_cell.length_a   1.000
_cell.length_b   1.000
_cell.length_c   1.000
_cell.angle_alpha   90.00
_cell.angle_beta   90.00
_cell.angle_gamma   90.00
#
_symmetry.space_group_name_H-M   'P 1'
#
loop_
_entity.id
_entity.type
_entity.pdbx_description
1 polymer ?
#
loop_
_entity_poly.entity_id
_entity_poly.type
_entity_poly.pdbx_seq_one_letter_code
_entity_poly.pdbx_strand_id
1 'polypeptide(L)'
;MKRRTILTGIGAAGLAVGGTALVAPWQARQAPLLPPIGAAGAQATEAPEVVEMVLGDADAPVTVIEYASFTCHHCASFHQTVLPLIKENYIDTGKVRFIYREVYFDRFGLWAGMMARCAGEDRYFAVVDRLYETQRDWVQGEPATVAENLRRIGRSVGLGEAELEACLSDGDMAQALINWYEGNQAEDNISGTPSFIINGELHSNMNYPDFAEILDAQVAAAE
;
A
#
# COMPACT_ATOMS: atom_id res chain seq x y z
N MET A 1 37.12 -20.87 -40.47
CA MET A 1 38.16 -21.83 -40.88
C MET A 1 37.85 -23.19 -40.27
N LYS A 2 37.73 -24.20 -41.17
CA LYS A 2 37.91 -25.67 -41.02
C LYS A 2 36.96 -26.38 -40.05
N ARG A 3 35.88 -27.08 -40.52
CA ARG A 3 35.76 -28.35 -41.27
C ARG A 3 36.40 -29.54 -40.54
N ARG A 4 35.55 -30.54 -40.24
CA ARG A 4 35.61 -31.98 -40.78
C ARG A 4 34.82 -32.85 -39.79
N THR A 5 33.73 -33.47 -40.11
CA THR A 5 33.33 -34.52 -41.08
C THR A 5 34.03 -35.90 -40.87
N ILE A 6 33.16 -36.94 -40.91
CA ILE A 6 33.33 -38.31 -41.42
C ILE A 6 33.63 -39.35 -40.31
N LEU A 7 33.11 -40.57 -40.26
CA LEU A 7 32.46 -41.52 -41.17
C LEU A 7 31.87 -42.71 -40.40
N THR A 8 30.71 -43.18 -40.77
CA THR A 8 30.31 -44.52 -41.24
C THR A 8 31.04 -45.77 -40.74
N GLY A 9 30.23 -46.77 -40.33
CA GLY A 9 30.61 -48.15 -40.17
C GLY A 9 29.43 -49.12 -40.21
N ILE A 10 29.33 -49.86 -41.26
CA ILE A 10 28.37 -50.89 -41.70
C ILE A 10 28.77 -52.24 -41.11
N GLY A 11 27.78 -53.14 -40.89
CA GLY A 11 28.02 -54.58 -40.77
C GLY A 11 26.96 -55.29 -39.96
N ALA A 12 26.06 -55.89 -40.49
CA ALA A 12 25.76 -57.14 -41.14
C ALA A 12 25.37 -58.28 -40.18
N ALA A 13 24.13 -58.65 -40.32
CA ALA A 13 23.56 -60.03 -40.44
C ALA A 13 23.98 -61.14 -39.47
N GLY A 14 23.01 -61.83 -38.95
CA GLY A 14 23.19 -63.20 -38.41
C GLY A 14 21.99 -63.79 -37.68
N LEU A 15 21.13 -64.47 -38.39
CA LEU A 15 20.46 -65.73 -38.15
C LEU A 15 19.44 -65.86 -36.93
N ALA A 16 18.24 -66.19 -37.33
CA ALA A 16 17.12 -66.70 -36.60
C ALA A 16 17.41 -68.10 -35.97
N VAL A 17 16.94 -68.25 -34.70
CA VAL A 17 16.55 -69.56 -34.15
C VAL A 17 15.26 -69.35 -33.41
N GLY A 18 14.22 -70.12 -33.76
CA GLY A 18 12.90 -70.10 -33.20
C GLY A 18 12.86 -70.64 -31.80
N GLY A 19 12.12 -69.98 -31.02
CA GLY A 19 11.65 -70.40 -29.70
C GLY A 19 10.27 -69.81 -29.42
N THR A 20 9.24 -70.57 -29.64
CA THR A 20 7.87 -70.22 -29.25
C THR A 20 7.75 -70.26 -27.73
N ALA A 21 8.06 -69.18 -27.06
CA ALA A 21 7.68 -69.00 -25.69
C ALA A 21 6.26 -68.36 -25.62
N LEU A 22 5.32 -69.12 -25.12
CA LEU A 22 4.01 -68.63 -24.78
C LEU A 22 4.15 -67.57 -23.67
N VAL A 23 4.18 -66.31 -24.05
CA VAL A 23 4.16 -65.22 -23.13
C VAL A 23 2.68 -64.90 -22.83
N ALA A 24 2.26 -65.36 -21.67
CA ALA A 24 0.96 -64.96 -21.12
C ALA A 24 0.92 -63.41 -21.08
N PRO A 25 -0.18 -62.75 -21.47
CA PRO A 25 -0.31 -61.35 -21.37
C PRO A 25 -0.33 -60.97 -19.90
N TRP A 26 0.76 -60.38 -19.43
CA TRP A 26 0.80 -59.73 -18.15
C TRP A 26 -0.09 -58.49 -18.23
N GLN A 27 -1.36 -58.66 -17.80
CA GLN A 27 -2.23 -57.55 -17.54
C GLN A 27 -1.59 -56.75 -16.41
N ALA A 28 -0.88 -55.67 -16.80
CA ALA A 28 -0.48 -54.67 -15.88
C ALA A 28 -1.75 -54.15 -15.19
N ARG A 29 -1.94 -54.53 -13.92
CA ARG A 29 -2.90 -53.88 -13.06
C ARG A 29 -2.48 -52.42 -13.01
N GLN A 30 -3.21 -51.60 -13.76
CA GLN A 30 -3.12 -50.15 -13.58
C GLN A 30 -3.58 -49.86 -12.13
N ALA A 31 -2.62 -49.52 -11.28
CA ALA A 31 -2.94 -48.93 -9.99
C ALA A 31 -3.86 -47.74 -10.24
N PRO A 32 -4.91 -47.54 -9.46
CA PRO A 32 -5.71 -46.34 -9.63
C PRO A 32 -4.80 -45.16 -9.46
N LEU A 33 -4.68 -44.34 -10.55
CA LEU A 33 -4.06 -43.04 -10.49
C LEU A 33 -4.80 -42.31 -9.35
N LEU A 34 -4.05 -41.97 -8.30
CA LEU A 34 -4.55 -41.04 -7.30
C LEU A 34 -5.14 -39.85 -8.07
N PRO A 35 -6.37 -39.44 -7.72
CA PRO A 35 -6.91 -38.22 -8.32
C PRO A 35 -5.86 -37.15 -8.14
N PRO A 36 -5.65 -36.25 -9.13
CA PRO A 36 -4.74 -35.14 -8.97
C PRO A 36 -5.16 -34.49 -7.66
N ILE A 37 -4.21 -34.39 -6.71
CA ILE A 37 -4.41 -33.59 -5.50
C ILE A 37 -4.86 -32.26 -6.06
N GLY A 38 -6.16 -31.97 -5.86
CA GLY A 38 -6.76 -30.77 -6.42
C GLY A 38 -5.84 -29.64 -6.06
N ALA A 39 -5.38 -28.93 -7.07
CA ALA A 39 -5.01 -27.56 -6.87
C ALA A 39 -6.24 -26.95 -6.17
N ALA A 40 -6.18 -26.87 -4.85
CA ALA A 40 -7.03 -25.94 -4.14
C ALA A 40 -6.75 -24.65 -4.88
N GLY A 41 -7.70 -24.23 -5.70
CA GLY A 41 -7.60 -22.94 -6.35
C GLY A 41 -7.37 -21.97 -5.21
N ALA A 42 -6.17 -21.45 -5.09
CA ALA A 42 -5.96 -20.21 -4.37
C ALA A 42 -6.93 -19.26 -5.07
N GLN A 43 -8.11 -19.10 -4.49
CA GLN A 43 -8.95 -17.96 -4.81
C GLN A 43 -8.03 -16.79 -4.51
N ALA A 44 -7.57 -16.12 -5.54
CA ALA A 44 -6.94 -14.84 -5.39
C ALA A 44 -8.00 -13.99 -4.67
N THR A 45 -7.86 -13.84 -3.36
CA THR A 45 -8.64 -12.85 -2.62
C THR A 45 -8.31 -11.54 -3.31
N GLU A 46 -9.33 -10.89 -3.85
CA GLU A 46 -9.19 -9.57 -4.45
C GLU A 46 -8.47 -8.68 -3.43
N ALA A 47 -7.44 -7.97 -3.89
CA ALA A 47 -6.65 -7.11 -2.99
C ALA A 47 -7.60 -6.14 -2.27
N PRO A 48 -7.39 -5.85 -0.98
CA PRO A 48 -8.22 -4.90 -0.27
C PRO A 48 -8.27 -3.57 -0.99
N GLU A 49 -9.46 -2.98 -1.10
CA GLU A 49 -9.63 -1.65 -1.66
C GLU A 49 -9.07 -0.59 -0.69
N VAL A 50 -8.26 0.32 -1.22
CA VAL A 50 -7.73 1.46 -0.47
C VAL A 50 -8.56 2.69 -0.80
N VAL A 51 -9.39 3.13 0.16
CA VAL A 51 -10.23 4.33 -0.01
C VAL A 51 -9.45 5.61 0.26
N GLU A 52 -9.80 6.69 -0.46
CA GLU A 52 -9.27 8.03 -0.20
C GLU A 52 -9.75 8.55 1.16
N MET A 53 -8.86 9.15 1.92
CA MET A 53 -9.19 9.78 3.19
C MET A 53 -9.39 11.28 2.99
N VAL A 54 -10.60 11.76 3.28
CA VAL A 54 -11.06 13.09 2.86
C VAL A 54 -11.60 13.89 4.03
N LEU A 55 -11.27 15.19 4.08
CA LEU A 55 -11.93 16.20 4.91
C LEU A 55 -12.63 17.22 4.02
N GLY A 56 -13.76 17.74 4.50
CA GLY A 56 -14.53 18.79 3.80
C GLY A 56 -15.60 18.24 2.88
N ASP A 57 -16.23 19.16 2.16
CA ASP A 57 -17.34 18.87 1.29
C ASP A 57 -16.83 18.22 -0.03
N ALA A 58 -17.53 17.20 -0.48
CA ALA A 58 -17.23 16.52 -1.76
C ALA A 58 -17.36 17.47 -2.97
N ASP A 59 -18.26 18.45 -2.87
CA ASP A 59 -18.55 19.42 -3.93
C ASP A 59 -17.77 20.74 -3.77
N ALA A 60 -16.79 20.80 -2.84
CA ALA A 60 -15.95 21.99 -2.65
C ALA A 60 -15.21 22.36 -3.95
N PRO A 61 -15.16 23.67 -4.30
CA PRO A 61 -14.60 24.12 -5.58
C PRO A 61 -13.07 23.92 -5.72
N VAL A 62 -12.36 23.78 -4.60
CA VAL A 62 -10.91 23.57 -4.60
C VAL A 62 -10.59 22.21 -3.99
N THR A 63 -9.77 21.44 -4.68
CA THR A 63 -9.25 20.17 -4.16
C THR A 63 -7.78 20.32 -3.79
N VAL A 64 -7.43 19.92 -2.57
CA VAL A 64 -6.06 19.83 -2.08
C VAL A 64 -5.77 18.37 -1.77
N ILE A 65 -4.72 17.81 -2.36
CA ILE A 65 -4.20 16.48 -2.01
C ILE A 65 -2.87 16.69 -1.29
N GLU A 66 -2.77 16.25 -0.04
CA GLU A 66 -1.52 16.21 0.70
C GLU A 66 -0.88 14.82 0.59
N TYR A 67 0.38 14.78 0.20
CA TYR A 67 1.26 13.62 0.31
C TYR A 67 2.12 13.76 1.56
N ALA A 68 1.89 12.91 2.56
CA ALA A 68 2.55 13.02 3.86
C ALA A 68 2.94 11.68 4.47
N SER A 69 4.02 11.68 5.23
CA SER A 69 4.47 10.50 5.99
C SER A 69 4.33 10.72 7.48
N PHE A 70 3.82 9.72 8.18
CA PHE A 70 3.72 9.75 9.64
C PHE A 70 5.07 9.84 10.35
N THR A 71 6.16 9.48 9.68
CA THR A 71 7.53 9.59 10.24
C THR A 71 8.25 10.87 9.81
N CYS A 72 7.65 11.70 8.94
CA CYS A 72 8.22 12.97 8.50
C CYS A 72 7.93 14.10 9.50
N HIS A 73 8.99 14.72 10.05
CA HIS A 73 8.84 15.81 11.02
C HIS A 73 8.29 17.12 10.40
N HIS A 74 8.50 17.34 9.11
CA HIS A 74 7.91 18.49 8.40
C HIS A 74 6.40 18.32 8.25
N CYS A 75 5.93 17.07 8.00
CA CYS A 75 4.50 16.77 7.98
C CYS A 75 3.87 17.00 9.37
N ALA A 76 4.54 16.55 10.44
CA ALA A 76 4.06 16.82 11.80
C ALA A 76 3.98 18.32 12.08
N SER A 77 4.97 19.12 11.64
CA SER A 77 4.92 20.58 11.79
C SER A 77 3.75 21.19 11.02
N PHE A 78 3.51 20.77 9.77
CA PHE A 78 2.39 21.23 8.95
C PHE A 78 1.05 20.91 9.63
N HIS A 79 0.84 19.69 10.08
CA HIS A 79 -0.38 19.26 10.76
C HIS A 79 -0.63 19.98 12.09
N GLN A 80 0.43 20.38 12.80
CA GLN A 80 0.31 21.11 14.07
C GLN A 80 0.12 22.61 13.91
N THR A 81 0.60 23.22 12.81
CA THR A 81 0.67 24.70 12.71
C THR A 81 -0.05 25.30 11.52
N VAL A 82 -0.19 24.56 10.41
CA VAL A 82 -0.78 25.07 9.15
C VAL A 82 -2.14 24.46 8.89
N LEU A 83 -2.26 23.13 8.94
CA LEU A 83 -3.52 22.43 8.66
C LEU A 83 -4.70 22.91 9.53
N PRO A 84 -4.54 23.20 10.84
CA PRO A 84 -5.67 23.71 11.65
C PRO A 84 -6.25 25.02 11.10
N LEU A 85 -5.40 25.92 10.58
CA LEU A 85 -5.83 27.18 9.98
C LEU A 85 -6.50 26.96 8.60
N ILE A 86 -5.98 26.01 7.80
CA ILE A 86 -6.61 25.62 6.54
C ILE A 86 -7.98 24.98 6.84
N LYS A 87 -8.07 24.14 7.86
CA LYS A 87 -9.31 23.52 8.26
C LYS A 87 -10.37 24.55 8.65
N GLU A 88 -10.02 25.46 9.54
CA GLU A 88 -10.91 26.53 10.02
C GLU A 88 -11.41 27.45 8.89
N ASN A 89 -10.50 27.88 8.01
CA ASN A 89 -10.80 28.96 7.05
C ASN A 89 -11.28 28.47 5.68
N TYR A 90 -11.00 27.21 5.33
CA TYR A 90 -11.30 26.68 3.99
C TYR A 90 -12.06 25.36 4.00
N ILE A 91 -11.66 24.36 4.82
CA ILE A 91 -12.29 23.04 4.80
C ILE A 91 -13.68 23.12 5.47
N ASP A 92 -13.74 23.62 6.70
CA ASP A 92 -14.98 23.72 7.47
C ASP A 92 -15.96 24.75 6.89
N THR A 93 -15.48 25.62 6.00
CA THR A 93 -16.31 26.60 5.27
C THR A 93 -16.77 26.10 3.90
N GLY A 94 -16.48 24.86 3.53
CA GLY A 94 -16.91 24.25 2.27
C GLY A 94 -16.16 24.74 1.03
N LYS A 95 -15.04 25.45 1.18
CA LYS A 95 -14.24 25.97 0.08
C LYS A 95 -13.23 24.95 -0.45
N VAL A 96 -12.76 24.05 0.42
CA VAL A 96 -11.70 23.08 0.12
C VAL A 96 -12.15 21.67 0.47
N ARG A 97 -11.96 20.74 -0.46
CA ARG A 97 -11.93 19.31 -0.26
C ARG A 97 -10.47 18.91 -0.06
N PHE A 98 -10.13 18.39 1.12
CA PHE A 98 -8.77 18.02 1.46
C PHE A 98 -8.63 16.50 1.50
N ILE A 99 -7.72 15.97 0.69
CA ILE A 99 -7.42 14.53 0.57
C ILE A 99 -6.06 14.27 1.17
N TYR A 100 -5.97 13.27 2.04
CA TYR A 100 -4.71 12.86 2.64
C TYR A 100 -4.22 11.54 2.03
N ARG A 101 -3.02 11.54 1.45
CA ARG A 101 -2.35 10.37 0.88
C ARG A 101 -1.08 10.05 1.63
N GLU A 102 -1.04 8.88 2.24
CA GLU A 102 0.13 8.43 2.99
C GLU A 102 1.31 8.13 2.06
N VAL A 103 2.51 8.47 2.55
CA VAL A 103 3.82 8.14 1.97
C VAL A 103 4.59 7.28 2.96
N TYR A 104 5.08 6.13 2.52
CA TYR A 104 5.74 5.16 3.39
C TYR A 104 7.25 5.10 3.11
N PHE A 105 8.04 5.91 3.80
CA PHE A 105 9.50 5.87 3.72
C PHE A 105 10.11 4.68 4.46
N ASP A 106 9.38 4.17 5.45
CA ASP A 106 9.82 3.11 6.33
C ASP A 106 8.63 2.31 6.89
N ARG A 107 8.95 1.19 7.54
CA ARG A 107 7.94 0.30 8.12
C ARG A 107 7.11 0.95 9.24
N PHE A 108 7.67 1.92 9.96
CA PHE A 108 6.95 2.56 11.07
C PHE A 108 5.84 3.47 10.54
N GLY A 109 6.12 4.18 9.44
CA GLY A 109 5.11 4.93 8.71
C GLY A 109 3.99 4.04 8.18
N LEU A 110 4.34 2.87 7.63
CA LEU A 110 3.35 1.89 7.16
C LEU A 110 2.49 1.35 8.31
N TRP A 111 3.08 0.95 9.43
CA TRP A 111 2.33 0.48 10.60
C TRP A 111 1.39 1.55 11.17
N ALA A 112 1.84 2.82 11.18
CA ALA A 112 1.00 3.94 11.58
C ALA A 112 -0.19 4.13 10.62
N GLY A 113 0.02 4.02 9.30
CA GLY A 113 -1.03 4.07 8.29
C GLY A 113 -2.03 2.92 8.42
N MET A 114 -1.55 1.69 8.58
CA MET A 114 -2.41 0.52 8.82
C MET A 114 -3.30 0.73 10.05
N MET A 115 -2.73 1.20 11.16
CA MET A 115 -3.48 1.49 12.38
C MET A 115 -4.49 2.63 12.19
N ALA A 116 -4.10 3.72 11.50
CA ALA A 116 -4.99 4.83 11.25
C ALA A 116 -6.20 4.40 10.41
N ARG A 117 -5.98 3.63 9.36
CA ARG A 117 -7.05 3.09 8.50
C ARG A 117 -7.94 2.07 9.22
N CYS A 118 -7.39 1.31 10.16
CA CYS A 118 -8.13 0.40 11.03
C CYS A 118 -9.22 1.11 11.85
N ALA A 119 -9.00 2.37 12.21
CA ALA A 119 -9.99 3.15 12.94
C ALA A 119 -11.26 3.46 12.12
N GLY A 120 -11.23 3.21 10.81
CA GLY A 120 -12.31 3.56 9.88
C GLY A 120 -12.32 5.05 9.53
N GLU A 121 -13.03 5.39 8.45
CA GLU A 121 -13.07 6.75 7.88
C GLU A 121 -13.46 7.81 8.91
N ASP A 122 -14.45 7.53 9.75
CA ASP A 122 -14.96 8.47 10.76
C ASP A 122 -13.92 8.87 11.82
N ARG A 123 -12.96 7.99 12.12
CA ARG A 123 -11.95 8.21 13.16
C ARG A 123 -10.54 8.41 12.59
N TYR A 124 -10.37 8.21 11.29
CA TYR A 124 -9.06 8.27 10.64
C TYR A 124 -8.29 9.55 10.98
N PHE A 125 -8.89 10.72 10.76
CA PHE A 125 -8.22 12.00 11.02
C PHE A 125 -7.95 12.26 12.49
N ALA A 126 -8.77 11.75 13.41
CA ALA A 126 -8.47 11.81 14.85
C ALA A 126 -7.22 10.98 15.20
N VAL A 127 -7.00 9.87 14.51
CA VAL A 127 -5.77 9.08 14.63
C VAL A 127 -4.58 9.80 14.01
N VAL A 128 -4.75 10.39 12.83
CA VAL A 128 -3.71 11.20 12.14
C VAL A 128 -3.23 12.33 13.05
N ASP A 129 -4.16 13.10 13.61
CA ASP A 129 -3.86 14.18 14.55
C ASP A 129 -3.04 13.66 15.73
N ARG A 130 -3.49 12.56 16.35
CA ARG A 130 -2.78 11.96 17.49
C ARG A 130 -1.40 11.44 17.14
N LEU A 131 -1.23 10.85 15.95
CA LEU A 131 0.07 10.39 15.46
C LEU A 131 1.05 11.56 15.29
N TYR A 132 0.61 12.67 14.71
CA TYR A 132 1.47 13.84 14.53
C TYR A 132 1.74 14.62 15.81
N GLU A 133 0.74 14.76 16.69
CA GLU A 133 0.93 15.37 18.02
C GLU A 133 2.02 14.68 18.84
N THR A 134 2.05 13.35 18.80
CA THR A 134 2.95 12.53 19.61
C THR A 134 4.08 11.89 18.81
N GLN A 135 4.34 12.37 17.58
CA GLN A 135 5.30 11.76 16.65
C GLN A 135 6.66 11.49 17.31
N ARG A 136 7.20 12.48 18.02
CA ARG A 136 8.52 12.37 18.66
C ARG A 136 8.59 11.29 19.73
N ASP A 137 7.45 10.93 20.31
CA ASP A 137 7.39 9.95 21.40
C ASP A 137 7.20 8.53 20.85
N TRP A 138 6.38 8.35 19.79
CA TRP A 138 6.08 7.01 19.32
C TRP A 138 7.07 6.46 18.28
N VAL A 139 7.74 7.32 17.49
CA VAL A 139 8.60 6.90 16.37
C VAL A 139 9.97 6.41 16.80
N GLN A 140 10.32 6.57 18.07
CA GLN A 140 11.66 6.27 18.57
C GLN A 140 11.76 4.90 19.23
N GLY A 141 12.95 4.30 19.11
CA GLY A 141 13.31 3.05 19.77
C GLY A 141 13.34 1.86 18.83
N GLU A 142 13.45 0.68 19.43
CA GLU A 142 13.43 -0.57 18.71
C GLU A 142 12.03 -0.87 18.14
N PRO A 143 11.93 -1.68 17.07
CA PRO A 143 10.65 -1.97 16.42
C PRO A 143 9.52 -2.41 17.34
N ALA A 144 9.84 -3.22 18.35
CA ALA A 144 8.85 -3.67 19.33
C ALA A 144 8.30 -2.51 20.19
N THR A 145 9.16 -1.53 20.52
CA THR A 145 8.76 -0.33 21.25
C THR A 145 7.83 0.55 20.41
N VAL A 146 8.18 0.76 19.14
CA VAL A 146 7.34 1.53 18.21
C VAL A 146 5.98 0.87 18.02
N ALA A 147 5.95 -0.46 17.82
CA ALA A 147 4.69 -1.19 17.70
C ALA A 147 3.82 -1.05 18.95
N GLU A 148 4.39 -1.11 20.16
CA GLU A 148 3.63 -0.92 21.40
C GLU A 148 3.17 0.54 21.58
N ASN A 149 3.97 1.51 21.18
CA ASN A 149 3.57 2.92 21.18
C ASN A 149 2.37 3.15 20.25
N LEU A 150 2.38 2.57 19.04
CA LEU A 150 1.25 2.63 18.11
C LEU A 150 0.00 1.96 18.70
N ARG A 151 0.12 0.77 19.31
CA ARG A 151 -1.02 0.13 20.01
C ARG A 151 -1.60 1.02 21.11
N ARG A 152 -0.75 1.72 21.85
CA ARG A 152 -1.19 2.67 22.88
C ARG A 152 -1.99 3.83 22.28
N ILE A 153 -1.54 4.36 21.13
CA ILE A 153 -2.29 5.39 20.39
C ILE A 153 -3.62 4.82 19.90
N GLY A 154 -3.64 3.66 19.28
CA GLY A 154 -4.88 3.02 18.82
C GLY A 154 -5.89 2.80 19.94
N ARG A 155 -5.43 2.32 21.11
CA ARG A 155 -6.30 2.20 22.30
C ARG A 155 -6.85 3.55 22.77
N SER A 156 -6.06 4.62 22.67
CA SER A 156 -6.53 5.96 23.10
C SER A 156 -7.65 6.54 22.23
N VAL A 157 -7.78 6.04 21.00
CA VAL A 157 -8.86 6.38 20.06
C VAL A 157 -9.96 5.32 19.98
N GLY A 158 -9.93 4.35 20.91
CA GLY A 158 -10.99 3.36 21.10
C GLY A 158 -10.86 2.08 20.29
N LEU A 159 -9.69 1.78 19.71
CA LEU A 159 -9.44 0.48 19.08
C LEU A 159 -9.18 -0.60 20.13
N GLY A 160 -9.85 -1.76 19.98
CA GLY A 160 -9.66 -2.91 20.85
C GLY A 160 -8.36 -3.68 20.52
N GLU A 161 -7.83 -4.43 21.52
CA GLU A 161 -6.57 -5.16 21.33
C GLU A 161 -6.63 -6.18 20.18
N ALA A 162 -7.73 -6.93 20.06
CA ALA A 162 -7.90 -7.90 18.97
C ALA A 162 -8.00 -7.21 17.59
N GLU A 163 -8.62 -6.04 17.51
CA GLU A 163 -8.73 -5.21 16.32
C GLU A 163 -7.36 -4.69 15.91
N LEU A 164 -6.59 -4.15 16.86
CA LEU A 164 -5.22 -3.67 16.64
C LEU A 164 -4.29 -4.78 16.15
N GLU A 165 -4.37 -5.97 16.75
CA GLU A 165 -3.54 -7.10 16.32
C GLU A 165 -3.92 -7.55 14.91
N ALA A 166 -5.20 -7.67 14.59
CA ALA A 166 -5.68 -8.01 13.25
C ALA A 166 -5.17 -7.01 12.22
N CYS A 167 -5.32 -5.70 12.48
CA CYS A 167 -4.90 -4.65 11.56
C CYS A 167 -3.38 -4.59 11.37
N LEU A 168 -2.59 -4.67 12.45
CA LEU A 168 -1.13 -4.56 12.35
C LEU A 168 -0.47 -5.83 11.77
N SER A 169 -1.20 -6.94 11.70
CA SER A 169 -0.76 -8.19 11.08
C SER A 169 -1.34 -8.44 9.68
N ASP A 170 -2.18 -7.53 9.16
CA ASP A 170 -2.80 -7.66 7.84
C ASP A 170 -1.79 -7.38 6.72
N GLY A 171 -1.17 -8.46 6.23
CA GLY A 171 -0.18 -8.38 5.14
C GLY A 171 -0.78 -7.99 3.80
N ASP A 172 -2.04 -8.33 3.53
CA ASP A 172 -2.72 -8.01 2.27
C ASP A 172 -3.02 -6.51 2.22
N MET A 173 -3.51 -5.93 3.33
CA MET A 173 -3.70 -4.48 3.44
C MET A 173 -2.36 -3.74 3.38
N ALA A 174 -1.32 -4.21 4.05
CA ALA A 174 0.01 -3.61 3.96
C ALA A 174 0.51 -3.52 2.52
N GLN A 175 0.36 -4.60 1.75
CA GLN A 175 0.77 -4.62 0.34
C GLN A 175 -0.12 -3.71 -0.52
N ALA A 176 -1.43 -3.69 -0.28
CA ALA A 176 -2.36 -2.80 -0.99
C ALA A 176 -1.99 -1.32 -0.77
N LEU A 177 -1.68 -0.94 0.47
CA LEU A 177 -1.26 0.42 0.82
C LEU A 177 0.06 0.82 0.14
N ILE A 178 1.04 -0.09 0.10
CA ILE A 178 2.31 0.15 -0.60
C ILE A 178 2.06 0.37 -2.09
N ASN A 179 1.31 -0.52 -2.74
CA ASN A 179 1.02 -0.42 -4.17
C ASN A 179 0.27 0.88 -4.50
N TRP A 180 -0.70 1.25 -3.66
CA TRP A 180 -1.49 2.46 -3.81
C TRP A 180 -0.63 3.73 -3.66
N TYR A 181 0.23 3.76 -2.64
CA TYR A 181 1.19 4.84 -2.44
C TYR A 181 2.15 4.97 -3.64
N GLU A 182 2.78 3.87 -4.06
CA GLU A 182 3.74 3.88 -5.19
C GLU A 182 3.08 4.34 -6.50
N GLY A 183 1.84 3.91 -6.76
CA GLY A 183 1.08 4.34 -7.93
C GLY A 183 0.80 5.84 -7.92
N ASN A 184 0.23 6.36 -6.84
CA ASN A 184 -0.09 7.79 -6.71
C ASN A 184 1.17 8.67 -6.73
N GLN A 185 2.24 8.25 -6.03
CA GLN A 185 3.50 8.97 -6.02
C GLN A 185 4.10 9.11 -7.43
N ALA A 186 4.05 8.03 -8.21
CA ALA A 186 4.57 8.02 -9.58
C ALA A 186 3.72 8.89 -10.52
N GLU A 187 2.39 8.82 -10.40
CA GLU A 187 1.47 9.62 -11.20
C GLU A 187 1.63 11.12 -10.96
N ASP A 188 1.71 11.53 -9.71
CA ASP A 188 1.78 12.93 -9.29
C ASP A 188 3.23 13.46 -9.16
N ASN A 189 4.24 12.64 -9.51
CA ASN A 189 5.67 12.99 -9.47
C ASN A 189 6.16 13.47 -8.09
N ILE A 190 5.68 12.85 -7.02
CA ILE A 190 6.01 13.22 -5.65
C ILE A 190 7.43 12.77 -5.29
N SER A 191 8.28 13.71 -4.90
CA SER A 191 9.69 13.48 -4.55
C SER A 191 10.04 13.73 -3.08
N GLY A 192 9.08 14.21 -2.29
CA GLY A 192 9.28 14.52 -0.86
C GLY A 192 7.96 14.81 -0.14
N THR A 193 8.03 14.97 1.18
CA THR A 193 6.86 15.26 2.02
C THR A 193 7.10 16.40 3.02
N PRO A 194 6.06 17.17 3.35
CA PRO A 194 4.78 17.18 2.68
C PRO A 194 4.89 17.81 1.29
N SER A 195 4.09 17.28 0.35
CA SER A 195 3.84 17.87 -0.97
C SER A 195 2.34 17.99 -1.18
N PHE A 196 1.92 18.97 -1.95
CA PHE A 196 0.51 19.28 -2.16
C PHE A 196 0.17 19.34 -3.64
N ILE A 197 -0.93 18.72 -4.06
CA ILE A 197 -1.54 18.99 -5.36
C ILE A 197 -2.76 19.88 -5.10
N ILE A 198 -2.74 21.10 -5.60
CA ILE A 198 -3.85 22.05 -5.47
C ILE A 198 -4.47 22.25 -6.84
N ASN A 199 -5.68 21.77 -7.06
CA ASN A 199 -6.36 21.77 -8.36
C ASN A 199 -5.47 21.28 -9.51
N GLY A 200 -4.65 20.24 -9.27
CA GLY A 200 -3.76 19.63 -10.26
C GLY A 200 -2.37 20.25 -10.36
N GLU A 201 -2.05 21.29 -9.60
CA GLU A 201 -0.73 21.91 -9.58
C GLU A 201 0.08 21.42 -8.35
N LEU A 202 1.33 20.97 -8.59
CA LEU A 202 2.23 20.48 -7.56
C LEU A 202 2.92 21.64 -6.81
N HIS A 203 2.80 21.61 -5.49
CA HIS A 203 3.43 22.57 -4.58
C HIS A 203 4.25 21.85 -3.52
N SER A 204 5.39 22.45 -3.14
CA SER A 204 6.19 22.02 -2.01
C SER A 204 5.60 22.53 -0.69
N ASN A 205 6.16 22.04 0.44
CA ASN A 205 5.81 22.56 1.77
C ASN A 205 5.96 24.08 1.86
N MET A 206 4.98 24.73 2.45
CA MET A 206 4.92 26.19 2.60
C MET A 206 4.27 26.59 3.94
N ASN A 207 4.44 27.86 4.32
CA ASN A 207 3.77 28.41 5.49
C ASN A 207 2.30 28.75 5.19
N TYR A 208 1.51 29.04 6.24
CA TYR A 208 0.09 29.34 6.07
C TYR A 208 -0.21 30.55 5.19
N PRO A 209 0.46 31.74 5.30
CA PRO A 209 0.21 32.87 4.41
C PRO A 209 0.35 32.54 2.92
N ASP A 210 1.42 31.82 2.52
CA ASP A 210 1.62 31.42 1.13
C ASP A 210 0.56 30.41 0.68
N PHE A 211 0.16 29.49 1.57
CA PHE A 211 -0.89 28.53 1.28
C PHE A 211 -2.25 29.22 1.09
N ALA A 212 -2.58 30.16 1.98
CA ALA A 212 -3.82 30.94 1.93
C ALA A 212 -3.90 31.78 0.63
N GLU A 213 -2.81 32.41 0.20
CA GLU A 213 -2.78 33.17 -1.07
C GLU A 213 -3.15 32.29 -2.26
N ILE A 214 -2.62 31.06 -2.32
CA ILE A 214 -2.95 30.11 -3.39
C ILE A 214 -4.42 29.71 -3.30
N LEU A 215 -4.90 29.34 -2.10
CA LEU A 215 -6.30 28.90 -1.90
C LEU A 215 -7.29 30.00 -2.24
N ASP A 216 -7.03 31.25 -1.82
CA ASP A 216 -7.88 32.42 -2.12
C ASP A 216 -7.96 32.66 -3.64
N ALA A 217 -6.84 32.55 -4.35
CA ALA A 217 -6.81 32.68 -5.81
C ALA A 217 -7.62 31.56 -6.49
N GLN A 218 -7.51 30.31 -6.00
CA GLN A 218 -8.24 29.16 -6.55
C GLN A 218 -9.74 29.26 -6.28
N VAL A 219 -10.14 29.68 -5.08
CA VAL A 219 -11.56 29.90 -4.74
C VAL A 219 -12.16 31.00 -5.60
N ALA A 220 -11.48 32.13 -5.76
CA ALA A 220 -11.96 33.24 -6.59
C ALA A 220 -12.06 32.88 -8.09
N ALA A 221 -11.23 31.94 -8.55
CA ALA A 221 -11.29 31.48 -9.95
C ALA A 221 -12.45 30.51 -10.22
N ALA A 222 -13.04 29.93 -9.16
CA ALA A 222 -14.16 28.98 -9.23
C ALA A 222 -15.54 29.64 -9.07
N GLU A 223 -15.61 30.91 -8.66
CA GLU A 223 -16.83 31.74 -8.54
C GLU A 223 -17.22 32.36 -9.91
#